data_c6cb965e6348156aeacc64b248f05430
#
_entry.id   c6cb965e6348156aeacc64b248f05430
#
_cell.length_a   1.000
_cell.length_b   1.000
_cell.length_c   1.000
_cell.angle_alpha   90.00
_cell.angle_beta   90.00
_cell.angle_gamma   90.00
#
_symmetry.space_group_name_H-M   'P 1'
#
loop_
_entity.id
_entity.type
_entity.pdbx_description
1 polymer ?
#
loop_
_entity_poly.entity_id
_entity_poly.type
_entity_poly.pdbx_seq_one_letter_code
_entity_poly.pdbx_strand_id
1 'polypeptide(L)'
;MAAIVRTDGLTKDFFTGFWRPRPYRALNGLSFEIPEGGVFGLLGPNGAGKSTTLKLLLDLLRPTSGRAEVLGKPSGDVQARQRLGFLPENPTFYDQLTAQELLTYFAGLFGYRGEDRRRRATAALDQVGLNGADRKRPLRQYSKGMVQRVGIAQAIVNDPELVILDEPMSGLDPLGRREVRELIIRLRDQGRTVLFSSHILSDAETLCSGVGILAKGQLVAQGTLDELTRGGAGGAEVVVSDLSQSNADRLVGKVAKVTRIADGRYSIELAGAARPEPLIAELAAAGATLVSVTPLRTTLEDVFMSALSKAKERADGPIGPERSRRAS
;
A
#
# COMPACT_ATOMS: atom_id res chain seq x y z
N MET A 1 -10.91 -3.17 -18.39
CA MET A 1 -10.53 -1.75 -18.18
C MET A 1 -9.12 -1.55 -18.70
N ALA A 2 -8.79 -0.39 -19.22
CA ALA A 2 -7.41 -0.10 -19.64
C ALA A 2 -6.49 -0.05 -18.42
N ALA A 3 -5.26 -0.53 -18.55
CA ALA A 3 -4.26 -0.41 -17.50
C ALA A 3 -3.58 0.96 -17.61
N ILE A 4 -3.60 1.73 -16.52
CA ILE A 4 -2.93 3.03 -16.44
C ILE A 4 -1.43 2.89 -16.15
N VAL A 5 -1.05 1.79 -15.49
CA VAL A 5 0.33 1.38 -15.23
C VAL A 5 0.47 -0.10 -15.60
N ARG A 6 1.54 -0.44 -16.32
CA ARG A 6 1.92 -1.82 -16.62
C ARG A 6 3.42 -1.98 -16.45
N THR A 7 3.85 -3.06 -15.79
CA THR A 7 5.26 -3.46 -15.71
C THR A 7 5.42 -4.87 -16.23
N ASP A 8 6.55 -5.14 -16.88
CA ASP A 8 6.87 -6.45 -17.46
C ASP A 8 8.33 -6.79 -17.16
N GLY A 9 8.52 -7.75 -16.25
CA GLY A 9 9.83 -8.24 -15.83
C GLY A 9 10.75 -7.18 -15.21
N LEU A 10 10.19 -6.14 -14.59
CA LEU A 10 10.95 -4.97 -14.14
C LEU A 10 11.96 -5.36 -13.07
N THR A 11 13.24 -5.18 -13.36
CA THR A 11 14.36 -5.56 -12.49
C THR A 11 15.25 -4.35 -12.24
N LYS A 12 15.72 -4.21 -11.00
CA LYS A 12 16.67 -3.17 -10.62
C LYS A 12 17.76 -3.70 -9.71
N ASP A 13 18.97 -3.63 -10.18
CA ASP A 13 20.18 -3.88 -9.41
C ASP A 13 20.88 -2.54 -9.09
N PHE A 14 21.30 -2.40 -7.85
CA PHE A 14 22.18 -1.34 -7.38
C PHE A 14 23.55 -1.95 -7.05
N PHE A 15 24.59 -1.15 -7.11
CA PHE A 15 25.92 -1.55 -6.71
C PHE A 15 26.31 -0.77 -5.45
N THR A 16 26.70 -1.49 -4.41
CA THR A 16 27.17 -0.94 -3.14
C THR A 16 28.63 -1.26 -2.91
N GLY A 17 29.39 -0.31 -2.36
CA GLY A 17 30.82 -0.46 -2.10
C GLY A 17 31.69 0.22 -3.16
N PHE A 18 32.71 0.97 -2.70
CA PHE A 18 33.60 1.75 -3.58
C PHE A 18 34.70 0.90 -4.22
N TRP A 19 35.36 0.04 -3.43
CA TRP A 19 36.49 -0.78 -3.92
C TRP A 19 36.12 -2.14 -4.50
N ARG A 20 35.00 -2.73 -4.03
CA ARG A 20 34.45 -4.00 -4.54
C ARG A 20 32.94 -3.87 -4.60
N PRO A 21 32.42 -3.35 -5.71
CA PRO A 21 30.97 -3.20 -5.89
C PRO A 21 30.27 -4.55 -5.72
N ARG A 22 29.36 -4.64 -4.75
CA ARG A 22 28.49 -5.81 -4.59
C ARG A 22 27.13 -5.48 -5.15
N PRO A 23 26.55 -6.32 -6.02
CA PRO A 23 25.20 -6.11 -6.53
C PRO A 23 24.20 -6.32 -5.39
N TYR A 24 23.26 -5.39 -5.29
CA TYR A 24 22.08 -5.51 -4.45
C TYR A 24 20.84 -5.43 -5.34
N ARG A 25 20.08 -6.52 -5.42
CA ARG A 25 18.87 -6.58 -6.24
C ARG A 25 17.70 -6.03 -5.47
N ALA A 26 17.23 -4.84 -5.86
CA ALA A 26 16.09 -4.17 -5.24
C ALA A 26 14.75 -4.62 -5.82
N LEU A 27 14.72 -4.97 -7.12
CA LEU A 27 13.55 -5.56 -7.80
C LEU A 27 14.00 -6.74 -8.65
N ASN A 28 13.19 -7.78 -8.67
CA ASN A 28 13.47 -9.03 -9.36
C ASN A 28 12.28 -9.49 -10.19
N GLY A 29 12.22 -9.05 -11.46
CA GLY A 29 11.22 -9.48 -12.42
C GLY A 29 9.78 -9.05 -12.07
N LEU A 30 9.60 -7.83 -11.57
CA LEU A 30 8.30 -7.33 -11.13
C LEU A 30 7.37 -7.10 -12.32
N SER A 31 6.25 -7.82 -12.36
CA SER A 31 5.20 -7.67 -13.37
C SER A 31 3.86 -7.47 -12.69
N PHE A 32 3.18 -6.35 -12.98
CA PHE A 32 1.85 -6.04 -12.49
C PHE A 32 1.15 -5.00 -13.36
N GLU A 33 -0.16 -4.92 -13.21
CA GLU A 33 -0.99 -3.92 -13.88
C GLU A 33 -1.85 -3.18 -12.85
N ILE A 34 -2.05 -1.88 -13.06
CA ILE A 34 -2.98 -1.05 -12.30
C ILE A 34 -4.06 -0.59 -13.25
N PRO A 35 -5.34 -0.89 -12.98
CA PRO A 35 -6.44 -0.38 -13.79
C PRO A 35 -6.60 1.13 -13.62
N GLU A 36 -7.16 1.78 -14.63
CA GLU A 36 -7.56 3.17 -14.55
C GLU A 36 -8.72 3.36 -13.58
N GLY A 37 -8.68 4.46 -12.83
CA GLY A 37 -9.64 4.79 -11.79
C GLY A 37 -9.35 4.11 -10.45
N GLY A 38 -9.83 4.70 -9.39
CA GLY A 38 -9.68 4.15 -8.04
C GLY A 38 -8.36 4.45 -7.36
N VAL A 39 -8.15 3.76 -6.25
CA VAL A 39 -6.93 3.87 -5.44
C VAL A 39 -6.25 2.51 -5.40
N PHE A 40 -4.97 2.46 -5.76
CA PHE A 40 -4.16 1.25 -5.70
C PHE A 40 -3.03 1.39 -4.68
N GLY A 41 -2.92 0.41 -3.78
CA GLY A 41 -1.90 0.36 -2.74
C GLY A 41 -0.73 -0.56 -3.12
N LEU A 42 0.49 -0.04 -3.12
CA LEU A 42 1.71 -0.84 -3.23
C LEU A 42 2.25 -1.09 -1.82
N LEU A 43 2.00 -2.28 -1.29
CA LEU A 43 2.24 -2.62 0.11
C LEU A 43 3.50 -3.45 0.28
N GLY A 44 4.12 -3.35 1.44
CA GLY A 44 5.30 -4.17 1.76
C GLY A 44 6.12 -3.58 2.90
N PRO A 45 6.98 -4.39 3.53
CA PRO A 45 7.88 -3.90 4.57
C PRO A 45 8.90 -2.90 4.00
N ASN A 46 9.63 -2.23 4.89
CA ASN A 46 10.75 -1.37 4.47
C ASN A 46 11.81 -2.20 3.74
N GLY A 47 12.31 -1.66 2.63
CA GLY A 47 13.25 -2.37 1.76
C GLY A 47 12.61 -3.39 0.79
N ALA A 48 11.28 -3.53 0.74
CA ALA A 48 10.60 -4.45 -0.19
C ALA A 48 10.71 -4.05 -1.67
N GLY A 49 11.13 -2.81 -1.97
CA GLY A 49 11.26 -2.29 -3.33
C GLY A 49 10.18 -1.27 -3.74
N LYS A 50 9.26 -0.88 -2.84
CA LYS A 50 8.16 0.05 -3.13
C LYS A 50 8.63 1.36 -3.78
N SER A 51 9.43 2.15 -3.08
CA SER A 51 9.94 3.44 -3.60
C SER A 51 10.83 3.27 -4.84
N THR A 52 11.54 2.13 -4.96
CA THR A 52 12.28 1.80 -6.17
C THR A 52 11.34 1.60 -7.36
N THR A 53 10.24 0.89 -7.17
CA THR A 53 9.20 0.70 -8.18
C THR A 53 8.62 2.05 -8.62
N LEU A 54 8.21 2.89 -7.67
CA LEU A 54 7.65 4.21 -7.99
C LEU A 54 8.65 5.08 -8.76
N LYS A 55 9.93 5.08 -8.37
CA LYS A 55 10.98 5.83 -9.07
C LYS A 55 11.24 5.32 -10.50
N LEU A 56 11.09 4.01 -10.75
CA LEU A 56 11.17 3.43 -12.09
C LEU A 56 9.97 3.82 -12.96
N LEU A 57 8.75 3.82 -12.41
CA LEU A 57 7.55 4.28 -13.10
C LEU A 57 7.65 5.77 -13.52
N LEU A 58 8.33 6.58 -12.71
CA LEU A 58 8.56 8.01 -12.94
C LEU A 58 9.80 8.29 -13.80
N ASP A 59 10.55 7.24 -14.22
CA ASP A 59 11.86 7.37 -14.89
C ASP A 59 12.88 8.23 -14.11
N LEU A 60 12.74 8.27 -12.79
CA LEU A 60 13.76 8.83 -11.90
C LEU A 60 14.92 7.84 -11.70
N LEU A 61 14.68 6.57 -12.02
CA LEU A 61 15.65 5.50 -12.09
C LEU A 61 15.44 4.73 -13.39
N ARG A 62 16.53 4.25 -13.99
CA ARG A 62 16.44 3.34 -15.13
C ARG A 62 16.45 1.89 -14.66
N PRO A 63 15.62 1.01 -15.24
CA PRO A 63 15.65 -0.42 -14.93
C PRO A 63 16.95 -1.06 -15.40
N THR A 64 17.38 -2.14 -14.74
CA THR A 64 18.46 -3.01 -15.19
C THR A 64 17.97 -3.91 -16.34
N SER A 65 16.73 -4.40 -16.25
CA SER A 65 16.02 -5.11 -17.32
C SER A 65 14.50 -4.98 -17.11
N GLY A 66 13.74 -5.42 -18.12
CA GLY A 66 12.29 -5.26 -18.15
C GLY A 66 11.87 -3.85 -18.58
N ARG A 67 10.56 -3.58 -18.52
CA ARG A 67 9.98 -2.31 -18.97
C ARG A 67 8.79 -1.91 -18.11
N ALA A 68 8.51 -0.62 -18.13
CA ALA A 68 7.31 -0.05 -17.51
C ALA A 68 6.61 0.89 -18.48
N GLU A 69 5.29 0.85 -18.45
CA GLU A 69 4.40 1.75 -19.20
C GLU A 69 3.51 2.49 -18.22
N VAL A 70 3.31 3.78 -18.45
CA VAL A 70 2.48 4.66 -17.64
C VAL A 70 1.62 5.51 -18.56
N LEU A 71 0.31 5.55 -18.32
CA LEU A 71 -0.65 6.25 -19.19
C LEU A 71 -0.58 5.80 -20.67
N GLY A 72 -0.33 4.49 -20.88
CA GLY A 72 -0.21 3.88 -22.20
C GLY A 72 1.06 4.25 -22.97
N LYS A 73 2.06 4.84 -22.32
CA LYS A 73 3.35 5.25 -22.88
C LYS A 73 4.50 4.62 -22.09
N PRO A 74 5.68 4.39 -22.70
CA PRO A 74 6.87 4.00 -21.94
C PRO A 74 7.14 4.98 -20.78
N SER A 75 7.59 4.47 -19.64
CA SER A 75 8.02 5.34 -18.53
C SER A 75 9.11 6.30 -19.05
N GLY A 76 8.98 7.59 -18.70
CA GLY A 76 9.88 8.63 -19.21
C GLY A 76 9.35 9.42 -20.40
N ASP A 77 8.27 9.00 -21.03
CA ASP A 77 7.61 9.81 -22.07
C ASP A 77 7.19 11.18 -21.52
N VAL A 78 7.54 12.24 -22.24
CA VAL A 78 7.30 13.63 -21.78
C VAL A 78 5.81 13.94 -21.69
N GLN A 79 4.99 13.42 -22.60
CA GLN A 79 3.54 13.66 -22.59
C GLN A 79 2.88 12.92 -21.41
N ALA A 80 3.34 11.70 -21.10
CA ALA A 80 2.88 10.99 -19.94
C ALA A 80 3.26 11.73 -18.65
N ARG A 81 4.48 12.25 -18.54
CA ARG A 81 4.92 13.03 -17.36
C ARG A 81 4.09 14.28 -17.10
N GLN A 82 3.61 14.95 -18.14
CA GLN A 82 2.74 16.12 -17.97
C GLN A 82 1.39 15.79 -17.33
N ARG A 83 0.99 14.51 -17.40
CA ARG A 83 -0.28 13.99 -16.84
C ARG A 83 -0.06 13.20 -15.54
N LEU A 84 1.15 13.29 -14.96
CA LEU A 84 1.54 12.65 -13.70
C LEU A 84 1.68 13.67 -12.59
N GLY A 85 1.29 13.27 -11.38
CA GLY A 85 1.63 13.94 -10.14
C GLY A 85 2.46 13.03 -9.25
N PHE A 86 3.42 13.58 -8.53
CA PHE A 86 4.28 12.80 -7.65
C PHE A 86 4.54 13.50 -6.31
N LEU A 87 4.35 12.76 -5.23
CA LEU A 87 4.78 13.12 -3.88
C LEU A 87 5.84 12.12 -3.42
N PRO A 88 7.08 12.53 -3.17
CA PRO A 88 8.09 11.68 -2.53
C PRO A 88 7.80 11.49 -1.03
N GLU A 89 8.38 10.45 -0.42
CA GLU A 89 8.21 10.13 1.02
C GLU A 89 8.59 11.32 1.93
N ASN A 90 9.69 12.01 1.62
CA ASN A 90 10.16 13.15 2.36
C ASN A 90 10.28 14.37 1.41
N PRO A 91 9.18 15.10 1.19
CA PRO A 91 9.23 16.27 0.34
C PRO A 91 10.05 17.38 1.01
N THR A 92 11.03 17.90 0.28
CA THR A 92 11.85 19.04 0.71
C THR A 92 11.57 20.23 -0.18
N PHE A 93 11.30 21.37 0.43
CA PHE A 93 10.97 22.61 -0.26
C PHE A 93 11.91 23.73 0.18
N TYR A 94 11.90 24.82 -0.55
CA TYR A 94 12.62 26.04 -0.13
C TYR A 94 11.90 26.68 1.06
N ASP A 95 12.48 26.58 2.22
CA ASP A 95 11.90 26.95 3.52
C ASP A 95 11.45 28.42 3.62
N GLN A 96 12.08 29.30 2.85
CA GLN A 96 11.77 30.73 2.80
C GLN A 96 10.54 31.07 1.96
N LEU A 97 10.13 30.19 1.04
CA LEU A 97 8.96 30.42 0.21
C LEU A 97 7.67 30.19 0.99
N THR A 98 6.64 30.90 0.59
CA THR A 98 5.26 30.60 0.99
C THR A 98 4.69 29.47 0.12
N ALA A 99 3.64 28.77 0.59
CA ALA A 99 3.01 27.73 -0.20
C ALA A 99 2.47 28.28 -1.52
N GLN A 100 1.93 29.50 -1.53
CA GLN A 100 1.44 30.15 -2.75
C GLN A 100 2.56 30.41 -3.76
N GLU A 101 3.71 30.89 -3.33
CA GLU A 101 4.86 31.13 -4.20
C GLU A 101 5.41 29.82 -4.76
N LEU A 102 5.56 28.80 -3.90
CA LEU A 102 6.03 27.47 -4.29
C LEU A 102 5.11 26.87 -5.37
N LEU A 103 3.79 26.81 -5.12
CA LEU A 103 2.84 26.24 -6.09
C LEU A 103 2.77 27.07 -7.38
N THR A 104 2.89 28.38 -7.27
CA THR A 104 2.99 29.27 -8.44
C THR A 104 4.24 28.95 -9.26
N TYR A 105 5.38 28.67 -8.61
CA TYR A 105 6.60 28.24 -9.28
C TYR A 105 6.40 26.92 -10.01
N PHE A 106 5.86 25.88 -9.34
CA PHE A 106 5.61 24.58 -9.96
C PHE A 106 4.63 24.65 -11.13
N ALA A 107 3.54 25.40 -11.01
CA ALA A 107 2.62 25.63 -12.12
C ALA A 107 3.34 26.25 -13.35
N GLY A 108 4.32 27.11 -13.09
CA GLY A 108 5.17 27.68 -14.15
C GLY A 108 6.03 26.65 -14.87
N LEU A 109 6.54 25.63 -14.17
CA LEU A 109 7.32 24.55 -14.76
C LEU A 109 6.49 23.68 -15.72
N PHE A 110 5.18 23.57 -15.49
CA PHE A 110 4.23 22.92 -16.40
C PHE A 110 3.78 23.81 -17.57
N GLY A 111 4.36 25.02 -17.71
CA GLY A 111 4.10 25.93 -18.83
C GLY A 111 2.93 26.87 -18.62
N TYR A 112 2.25 26.86 -17.48
CA TYR A 112 1.18 27.80 -17.17
C TYR A 112 1.73 29.22 -16.96
N ARG A 113 1.00 30.26 -17.45
CA ARG A 113 1.47 31.63 -17.45
C ARG A 113 0.45 32.58 -16.83
N GLY A 114 0.91 33.75 -16.42
CA GLY A 114 0.06 34.86 -15.95
C GLY A 114 -0.91 34.46 -14.84
N GLU A 115 -2.17 34.78 -15.05
CA GLU A 115 -3.25 34.56 -14.10
C GLU A 115 -3.62 33.07 -13.96
N ASP A 116 -3.55 32.29 -15.05
CA ASP A 116 -3.82 30.85 -15.02
C ASP A 116 -2.86 30.10 -14.07
N ARG A 117 -1.59 30.48 -14.08
CA ARG A 117 -0.57 29.97 -13.17
C ARG A 117 -0.94 30.22 -11.70
N ARG A 118 -1.41 31.41 -11.35
CA ARG A 118 -1.83 31.76 -9.98
C ARG A 118 -3.11 31.03 -9.60
N ARG A 119 -4.08 30.98 -10.50
CA ARG A 119 -5.34 30.29 -10.30
C ARG A 119 -5.15 28.81 -9.97
N ARG A 120 -4.28 28.10 -10.74
CA ARG A 120 -3.98 26.68 -10.50
C ARG A 120 -3.28 26.47 -9.16
N ALA A 121 -2.31 27.31 -8.82
CA ALA A 121 -1.66 27.24 -7.51
C ALA A 121 -2.68 27.42 -6.37
N THR A 122 -3.57 28.40 -6.48
CA THR A 122 -4.61 28.66 -5.50
C THR A 122 -5.58 27.48 -5.40
N ALA A 123 -6.08 26.97 -6.53
CA ALA A 123 -7.00 25.83 -6.57
C ALA A 123 -6.37 24.55 -5.95
N ALA A 124 -5.10 24.29 -6.21
CA ALA A 124 -4.40 23.14 -5.60
C ALA A 124 -4.28 23.31 -4.08
N LEU A 125 -4.00 24.50 -3.57
CA LEU A 125 -3.96 24.78 -2.13
C LEU A 125 -5.35 24.68 -1.49
N ASP A 126 -6.40 25.10 -2.19
CA ASP A 126 -7.80 24.93 -1.74
C ASP A 126 -8.14 23.44 -1.57
N GLN A 127 -7.79 22.62 -2.56
CA GLN A 127 -8.05 21.18 -2.54
C GLN A 127 -7.44 20.47 -1.32
N VAL A 128 -6.26 20.91 -0.87
CA VAL A 128 -5.58 20.33 0.29
C VAL A 128 -5.91 21.03 1.61
N GLY A 129 -6.88 21.94 1.61
CA GLY A 129 -7.34 22.63 2.83
C GLY A 129 -6.33 23.63 3.40
N LEU A 130 -5.37 24.10 2.61
CA LEU A 130 -4.49 25.20 2.98
C LEU A 130 -5.07 26.51 2.47
N ASN A 131 -5.61 27.32 3.37
CA ASN A 131 -6.32 28.56 3.05
C ASN A 131 -5.84 29.76 3.88
N GLY A 132 -6.30 30.95 3.53
CA GLY A 132 -6.16 32.19 4.30
C GLY A 132 -4.72 32.53 4.70
N ALA A 133 -4.47 32.64 6.00
CA ALA A 133 -3.19 33.05 6.57
C ALA A 133 -2.10 32.01 6.33
N ASP A 134 -2.44 30.72 6.26
CA ASP A 134 -1.42 29.65 6.10
C ASP A 134 -0.66 29.81 4.78
N ARG A 135 -1.32 30.14 3.68
CA ARG A 135 -0.67 30.32 2.38
C ARG A 135 0.42 31.40 2.34
N LYS A 136 0.32 32.36 3.24
CA LYS A 136 1.20 33.53 3.31
C LYS A 136 2.37 33.34 4.27
N ARG A 137 2.36 32.27 5.06
CA ARG A 137 3.47 31.97 5.98
C ARG A 137 4.58 31.22 5.24
N PRO A 138 5.86 31.47 5.56
CA PRO A 138 6.97 30.69 5.06
C PRO A 138 6.85 29.21 5.45
N LEU A 139 7.28 28.30 4.57
CA LEU A 139 7.18 26.85 4.75
C LEU A 139 7.95 26.32 5.97
N ARG A 140 9.01 27.01 6.40
CA ARG A 140 9.73 26.71 7.66
C ARG A 140 8.85 26.77 8.92
N GLN A 141 7.69 27.40 8.85
CA GLN A 141 6.73 27.50 9.97
C GLN A 141 5.63 26.44 9.90
N TYR A 142 5.69 25.55 8.91
CA TYR A 142 4.68 24.53 8.71
C TYR A 142 4.94 23.30 9.57
N SER A 143 3.88 22.70 10.10
CA SER A 143 3.94 21.35 10.67
C SER A 143 4.23 20.32 9.58
N LYS A 144 4.68 19.12 9.98
CA LYS A 144 4.92 18.03 9.05
C LYS A 144 3.67 17.71 8.18
N GLY A 145 2.47 17.70 8.80
CA GLY A 145 1.21 17.50 8.07
C GLY A 145 0.90 18.62 7.08
N MET A 146 1.23 19.87 7.41
CA MET A 146 1.09 20.98 6.46
C MET A 146 2.06 20.87 5.29
N VAL A 147 3.33 20.51 5.54
CA VAL A 147 4.33 20.25 4.47
C VAL A 147 3.86 19.12 3.56
N GLN A 148 3.30 18.06 4.14
CA GLN A 148 2.74 16.94 3.37
C GLN A 148 1.58 17.38 2.47
N ARG A 149 0.66 18.20 2.99
CA ARG A 149 -0.44 18.76 2.19
C ARG A 149 0.07 19.67 1.06
N VAL A 150 1.11 20.47 1.29
CA VAL A 150 1.77 21.25 0.22
C VAL A 150 2.35 20.31 -0.84
N GLY A 151 2.97 19.20 -0.43
CA GLY A 151 3.49 18.18 -1.35
C GLY A 151 2.41 17.54 -2.22
N ILE A 152 1.25 17.23 -1.62
CA ILE A 152 0.10 16.76 -2.39
C ILE A 152 -0.42 17.86 -3.34
N ALA A 153 -0.51 19.11 -2.88
CA ALA A 153 -0.90 20.23 -3.74
C ALA A 153 0.05 20.40 -4.93
N GLN A 154 1.37 20.25 -4.70
CA GLN A 154 2.37 20.26 -5.76
C GLN A 154 2.17 19.11 -6.75
N ALA A 155 1.84 17.91 -6.25
CA ALA A 155 1.60 16.76 -7.09
C ALA A 155 0.34 16.89 -7.96
N ILE A 156 -0.62 17.76 -7.61
CA ILE A 156 -1.89 17.93 -8.35
C ILE A 156 -2.02 19.26 -9.11
N VAL A 157 -1.01 20.13 -9.05
CA VAL A 157 -1.08 21.49 -9.64
C VAL A 157 -1.25 21.50 -11.16
N ASN A 158 -0.77 20.43 -11.83
CA ASN A 158 -0.89 20.22 -13.28
C ASN A 158 -2.16 19.49 -13.70
N ASP A 159 -3.07 19.19 -12.76
CA ASP A 159 -4.30 18.42 -12.98
C ASP A 159 -4.05 17.02 -13.58
N PRO A 160 -3.29 16.17 -12.88
CA PRO A 160 -2.84 14.88 -13.39
C PRO A 160 -3.96 13.84 -13.42
N GLU A 161 -3.84 12.86 -14.33
CA GLU A 161 -4.71 11.69 -14.40
C GLU A 161 -4.25 10.58 -13.44
N LEU A 162 -2.93 10.49 -13.21
CA LEU A 162 -2.33 9.56 -12.25
C LEU A 162 -1.53 10.32 -11.19
N VAL A 163 -1.86 10.11 -9.93
CA VAL A 163 -1.14 10.66 -8.77
C VAL A 163 -0.40 9.55 -8.06
N ILE A 164 0.93 9.65 -7.98
CA ILE A 164 1.81 8.69 -7.31
C ILE A 164 2.27 9.30 -5.99
N LEU A 165 2.02 8.60 -4.87
CA LEU A 165 2.34 9.08 -3.53
C LEU A 165 3.23 8.04 -2.82
N ASP A 166 4.45 8.42 -2.48
CA ASP A 166 5.38 7.54 -1.75
C ASP A 166 5.22 7.75 -0.24
N GLU A 167 4.67 6.75 0.47
CA GLU A 167 4.42 6.75 1.93
C GLU A 167 3.70 8.03 2.43
N PRO A 168 2.56 8.44 1.84
CA PRO A 168 1.99 9.78 2.06
C PRO A 168 1.53 10.06 3.50
N MET A 169 1.36 9.03 4.31
CA MET A 169 0.88 9.12 5.70
C MET A 169 1.98 8.84 6.74
N SER A 170 3.24 8.63 6.28
CA SER A 170 4.35 8.29 7.15
C SER A 170 4.69 9.42 8.12
N GLY A 171 4.78 9.07 9.41
CA GLY A 171 5.17 10.00 10.48
C GLY A 171 4.18 11.14 10.74
N LEU A 172 2.94 11.03 10.28
CA LEU A 172 1.84 11.90 10.65
C LEU A 172 1.15 11.39 11.91
N ASP A 173 0.61 12.31 12.69
CA ASP A 173 -0.30 12.02 13.78
C ASP A 173 -1.65 11.47 13.26
N PRO A 174 -2.52 10.91 14.11
CA PRO A 174 -3.80 10.34 13.67
C PRO A 174 -4.71 11.31 12.92
N LEU A 175 -4.69 12.60 13.29
CA LEU A 175 -5.48 13.63 12.61
C LEU A 175 -4.93 13.91 11.21
N GLY A 176 -3.62 14.12 11.09
CA GLY A 176 -2.97 14.34 9.80
C GLY A 176 -3.12 13.15 8.84
N ARG A 177 -3.08 11.91 9.37
CA ARG A 177 -3.37 10.71 8.56
C ARG A 177 -4.80 10.73 8.02
N ARG A 178 -5.77 11.06 8.86
CA ARG A 178 -7.17 11.17 8.45
C ARG A 178 -7.34 12.23 7.36
N GLU A 179 -6.75 13.41 7.52
CA GLU A 179 -6.80 14.48 6.52
C GLU A 179 -6.22 14.04 5.17
N VAL A 180 -5.08 13.33 5.18
CA VAL A 180 -4.46 12.81 3.94
C VAL A 180 -5.32 11.72 3.30
N ARG A 181 -5.94 10.82 4.10
CA ARG A 181 -6.89 9.83 3.57
C ARG A 181 -8.08 10.49 2.87
N GLU A 182 -8.68 11.50 3.50
CA GLU A 182 -9.78 12.25 2.91
C GLU A 182 -9.35 12.97 1.62
N LEU A 183 -8.09 13.45 1.52
CA LEU A 183 -7.54 14.01 0.29
C LEU A 183 -7.44 12.96 -0.82
N ILE A 184 -6.93 11.78 -0.52
CA ILE A 184 -6.82 10.68 -1.49
C ILE A 184 -8.21 10.27 -2.01
N ILE A 185 -9.20 10.17 -1.11
CA ILE A 185 -10.59 9.88 -1.49
C ILE A 185 -11.14 10.95 -2.44
N ARG A 186 -10.94 12.24 -2.13
CA ARG A 186 -11.38 13.34 -3.00
C ARG A 186 -10.72 13.29 -4.37
N LEU A 187 -9.43 12.96 -4.47
CA LEU A 187 -8.74 12.81 -5.75
C LEU A 187 -9.34 11.68 -6.59
N ARG A 188 -9.64 10.55 -5.97
CA ARG A 188 -10.37 9.43 -6.61
C ARG A 188 -11.75 9.86 -7.10
N ASP A 189 -12.51 10.54 -6.26
CA ASP A 189 -13.89 10.94 -6.57
C ASP A 189 -13.94 12.01 -7.69
N GLN A 190 -12.82 12.69 -7.94
CA GLN A 190 -12.61 13.57 -9.09
C GLN A 190 -12.19 12.81 -10.36
N GLY A 191 -12.19 11.47 -10.34
CA GLY A 191 -11.86 10.62 -11.49
C GLY A 191 -10.37 10.36 -11.69
N ARG A 192 -9.50 10.74 -10.75
CA ARG A 192 -8.06 10.48 -10.84
C ARG A 192 -7.74 9.07 -10.35
N THR A 193 -6.74 8.46 -10.95
CA THR A 193 -6.14 7.24 -10.39
C THR A 193 -5.07 7.63 -9.37
N VAL A 194 -5.10 6.98 -8.20
CA VAL A 194 -4.08 7.20 -7.16
C VAL A 194 -3.33 5.90 -6.91
N LEU A 195 -2.01 5.94 -7.07
CA LEU A 195 -1.09 4.88 -6.65
C LEU A 195 -0.32 5.37 -5.42
N PHE A 196 -0.46 4.69 -4.29
CA PHE A 196 0.38 5.02 -3.15
C PHE A 196 1.13 3.81 -2.58
N SER A 197 2.31 4.06 -2.04
CA SER A 197 3.04 3.05 -1.27
C SER A 197 2.69 3.15 0.21
N SER A 198 2.65 2.02 0.90
CA SER A 198 2.52 1.98 2.36
C SER A 198 3.09 0.70 2.95
N HIS A 199 3.53 0.78 4.20
CA HIS A 199 3.82 -0.38 5.04
C HIS A 199 2.70 -0.61 6.08
N ILE A 200 1.64 0.22 6.07
CA ILE A 200 0.52 0.18 7.01
C ILE A 200 -0.70 -0.36 6.29
N LEU A 201 -1.14 -1.55 6.66
CA LEU A 201 -2.20 -2.28 5.99
C LEU A 201 -3.58 -1.64 6.18
N SER A 202 -3.85 -1.08 7.37
CA SER A 202 -5.12 -0.44 7.67
C SER A 202 -5.42 0.79 6.79
N ASP A 203 -4.38 1.48 6.31
CA ASP A 203 -4.57 2.57 5.35
C ASP A 203 -5.03 2.03 3.99
N ALA A 204 -4.47 0.88 3.57
CA ALA A 204 -4.89 0.24 2.33
C ALA A 204 -6.30 -0.33 2.41
N GLU A 205 -6.67 -0.97 3.52
CA GLU A 205 -8.03 -1.49 3.74
C GLU A 205 -9.10 -0.39 3.67
N THR A 206 -8.73 0.82 4.09
CA THR A 206 -9.67 1.96 4.09
C THR A 206 -9.78 2.63 2.72
N LEU A 207 -8.71 2.65 1.92
CA LEU A 207 -8.60 3.51 0.74
C LEU A 207 -8.65 2.74 -0.58
N CYS A 208 -8.09 1.52 -0.62
CA CYS A 208 -7.77 0.86 -1.87
C CYS A 208 -8.96 0.10 -2.47
N SER A 209 -9.10 0.19 -3.77
CA SER A 209 -9.88 -0.76 -4.57
C SER A 209 -9.09 -2.02 -4.93
N GLY A 210 -7.77 -1.90 -4.99
CA GLY A 210 -6.85 -2.99 -5.26
C GLY A 210 -5.48 -2.75 -4.65
N VAL A 211 -4.74 -3.81 -4.40
CA VAL A 211 -3.40 -3.76 -3.80
C VAL A 211 -2.44 -4.71 -4.48
N GLY A 212 -1.16 -4.35 -4.45
CA GLY A 212 -0.04 -5.22 -4.77
C GLY A 212 0.88 -5.34 -3.56
N ILE A 213 1.20 -6.55 -3.13
CA ILE A 213 2.08 -6.82 -1.99
C ILE A 213 3.47 -7.16 -2.50
N LEU A 214 4.46 -6.36 -2.09
CA LEU A 214 5.86 -6.58 -2.40
C LEU A 214 6.61 -7.19 -1.22
N ALA A 215 7.45 -8.18 -1.52
CA ALA A 215 8.41 -8.73 -0.58
C ALA A 215 9.74 -9.02 -1.29
N LYS A 216 10.87 -8.57 -0.72
CA LYS A 216 12.23 -8.81 -1.27
C LYS A 216 12.34 -8.53 -2.78
N GLY A 217 11.72 -7.44 -3.25
CA GLY A 217 11.75 -7.02 -4.65
C GLY A 217 10.86 -7.81 -5.61
N GLN A 218 9.97 -8.64 -5.10
CA GLN A 218 9.02 -9.43 -5.90
C GLN A 218 7.57 -9.12 -5.51
N LEU A 219 6.66 -9.22 -6.47
CA LEU A 219 5.23 -9.19 -6.21
C LEU A 219 4.80 -10.57 -5.68
N VAL A 220 4.28 -10.61 -4.47
CA VAL A 220 3.87 -11.87 -3.83
C VAL A 220 2.35 -12.08 -3.84
N ALA A 221 1.58 -11.00 -3.96
CA ALA A 221 0.15 -11.04 -4.17
C ALA A 221 -0.33 -9.75 -4.87
N GLN A 222 -1.39 -9.84 -5.66
CA GLN A 222 -2.10 -8.72 -6.26
C GLN A 222 -3.57 -9.08 -6.42
N GLY A 223 -4.45 -8.12 -6.23
CA GLY A 223 -5.88 -8.26 -6.44
C GLY A 223 -6.67 -7.14 -5.77
N THR A 224 -7.98 -7.19 -5.91
CA THR A 224 -8.88 -6.39 -5.09
C THR A 224 -8.83 -6.86 -3.63
N LEU A 225 -9.20 -5.99 -2.70
CA LEU A 225 -9.27 -6.39 -1.28
C LEU A 225 -10.20 -7.58 -1.10
N ASP A 226 -11.34 -7.56 -1.76
CA ASP A 226 -12.31 -8.65 -1.75
C ASP A 226 -11.73 -9.98 -2.26
N GLU A 227 -11.00 -9.97 -3.38
CA GLU A 227 -10.38 -11.19 -3.93
C GLU A 227 -9.33 -11.76 -3.00
N LEU A 228 -8.49 -10.90 -2.42
CA LEU A 228 -7.42 -11.30 -1.54
C LEU A 228 -7.93 -11.82 -0.19
N THR A 229 -9.02 -11.25 0.33
CA THR A 229 -9.59 -11.66 1.63
C THR A 229 -10.64 -12.77 1.51
N ARG A 230 -11.27 -12.97 0.34
CA ARG A 230 -12.19 -14.09 0.09
C ARG A 230 -11.51 -15.46 -0.02
N GLY A 231 -10.23 -15.49 -0.38
CA GLY A 231 -9.46 -16.74 -0.58
C GLY A 231 -8.98 -17.40 0.72
N GLY A 232 -9.09 -16.73 1.85
CA GLY A 232 -8.84 -17.32 3.15
C GLY A 232 -10.02 -18.18 3.57
N ALA A 233 -9.75 -19.41 3.96
CA ALA A 233 -10.73 -20.34 4.45
C ALA A 233 -11.62 -19.65 5.50
N GLY A 234 -12.86 -19.35 5.13
CA GLY A 234 -13.84 -18.77 6.03
C GLY A 234 -13.93 -19.66 7.27
N GLY A 235 -13.56 -19.10 8.40
CA GLY A 235 -13.73 -19.74 9.69
C GLY A 235 -14.81 -19.00 10.48
N ALA A 236 -15.08 -19.46 11.67
CA ALA A 236 -15.93 -18.77 12.62
C ALA A 236 -15.26 -18.79 14.00
N GLU A 237 -15.33 -17.67 14.69
CA GLU A 237 -15.06 -17.60 16.12
C GLU A 237 -16.39 -17.80 16.85
N VAL A 238 -16.44 -18.81 17.71
CA VAL A 238 -17.56 -19.11 18.57
C VAL A 238 -17.13 -18.79 20.02
N VAL A 239 -17.76 -17.81 20.63
CA VAL A 239 -17.51 -17.50 22.05
C VAL A 239 -18.63 -18.09 22.86
N VAL A 240 -18.26 -18.85 23.89
CA VAL A 240 -19.20 -19.48 24.83
C VAL A 240 -18.84 -19.16 26.27
N SER A 241 -19.86 -19.19 27.16
CA SER A 241 -19.71 -19.22 28.61
C SER A 241 -20.20 -20.53 29.18
N ASP A 242 -19.94 -20.78 30.45
CA ASP A 242 -20.37 -21.95 31.22
C ASP A 242 -19.80 -23.29 30.69
N LEU A 243 -18.70 -23.24 29.91
CA LEU A 243 -18.01 -24.44 29.41
C LEU A 243 -16.98 -24.92 30.45
N SER A 244 -17.05 -26.19 30.82
CA SER A 244 -16.07 -26.80 31.71
C SER A 244 -14.71 -26.96 31.04
N GLN A 245 -13.61 -26.89 31.79
CA GLN A 245 -12.25 -27.10 31.27
C GLN A 245 -12.12 -28.44 30.53
N SER A 246 -12.71 -29.51 31.07
CA SER A 246 -12.66 -30.84 30.47
C SER A 246 -13.35 -30.92 29.10
N ASN A 247 -14.39 -30.14 28.88
CA ASN A 247 -15.08 -30.06 27.59
C ASN A 247 -14.28 -29.18 26.62
N ALA A 248 -13.67 -28.10 27.07
CA ALA A 248 -12.76 -27.29 26.27
C ALA A 248 -11.54 -28.11 25.76
N ASP A 249 -10.93 -28.94 26.64
CA ASP A 249 -9.79 -29.78 26.30
C ASP A 249 -10.13 -30.83 25.22
N ARG A 250 -11.38 -31.34 25.17
CA ARG A 250 -11.85 -32.27 24.13
C ARG A 250 -11.94 -31.62 22.73
N LEU A 251 -11.99 -30.32 22.66
CA LEU A 251 -12.02 -29.57 21.39
C LEU A 251 -10.63 -29.34 20.83
N VAL A 252 -9.59 -29.42 21.67
CA VAL A 252 -8.21 -29.28 21.21
C VAL A 252 -7.87 -30.39 20.19
N GLY A 253 -7.45 -29.99 19.01
CA GLY A 253 -7.18 -30.88 17.86
C GLY A 253 -8.39 -31.16 16.94
N LYS A 254 -9.63 -30.79 17.34
CA LYS A 254 -10.81 -30.84 16.47
C LYS A 254 -11.12 -29.50 15.80
N VAL A 255 -10.69 -28.41 16.43
CA VAL A 255 -10.86 -27.03 15.96
C VAL A 255 -9.49 -26.37 15.77
N ALA A 256 -9.45 -25.22 15.10
CA ALA A 256 -8.20 -24.53 14.81
C ALA A 256 -7.51 -24.03 16.08
N LYS A 257 -8.30 -23.47 17.01
CA LYS A 257 -7.77 -22.92 18.27
C LYS A 257 -8.84 -22.86 19.33
N VAL A 258 -8.44 -23.10 20.57
CA VAL A 258 -9.27 -22.88 21.78
C VAL A 258 -8.49 -21.94 22.69
N THR A 259 -9.11 -20.81 23.03
CA THR A 259 -8.51 -19.79 23.89
C THR A 259 -9.42 -19.54 25.10
N ARG A 260 -8.89 -19.67 26.31
CA ARG A 260 -9.61 -19.32 27.55
C ARG A 260 -9.60 -17.80 27.70
N ILE A 261 -10.78 -17.18 27.78
CA ILE A 261 -10.96 -15.75 28.01
C ILE A 261 -11.10 -15.44 29.51
N ALA A 262 -11.90 -16.26 30.19
CA ALA A 262 -12.16 -16.15 31.64
C ALA A 262 -12.61 -17.52 32.18
N ASP A 263 -12.92 -17.61 33.48
CA ASP A 263 -13.50 -18.82 34.06
C ASP A 263 -14.78 -19.21 33.35
N GLY A 264 -14.83 -20.44 32.83
CA GLY A 264 -15.96 -20.96 32.06
C GLY A 264 -16.18 -20.30 30.70
N ARG A 265 -15.37 -19.31 30.29
CA ARG A 265 -15.54 -18.57 29.02
C ARG A 265 -14.39 -18.85 28.06
N TYR A 266 -14.74 -19.32 26.87
CA TYR A 266 -13.80 -19.71 25.84
C TYR A 266 -14.13 -19.09 24.49
N SER A 267 -13.10 -18.74 23.73
CA SER A 267 -13.15 -18.48 22.28
C SER A 267 -12.66 -19.70 21.54
N ILE A 268 -13.43 -20.16 20.58
CA ILE A 268 -13.17 -21.36 19.78
C ILE A 268 -13.15 -20.95 18.31
N GLU A 269 -11.99 -21.08 17.67
CA GLU A 269 -11.79 -20.75 16.28
C GLU A 269 -11.96 -22.02 15.40
N LEU A 270 -12.87 -21.97 14.47
CA LEU A 270 -13.01 -22.95 13.39
C LEU A 270 -12.19 -22.55 12.19
N ALA A 271 -11.44 -23.47 11.61
CA ALA A 271 -10.68 -23.21 10.38
C ALA A 271 -11.49 -23.60 9.13
N GLY A 272 -11.23 -22.87 8.04
CA GLY A 272 -11.72 -23.26 6.75
C GLY A 272 -13.22 -23.06 6.57
N ALA A 273 -13.81 -23.84 5.65
CA ALA A 273 -15.24 -23.82 5.36
C ALA A 273 -16.09 -24.58 6.42
N ALA A 274 -15.53 -24.82 7.61
CA ALA A 274 -16.26 -25.50 8.69
C ALA A 274 -17.44 -24.63 9.13
N ARG A 275 -18.62 -25.23 9.11
CA ARG A 275 -19.84 -24.57 9.56
C ARG A 275 -19.88 -24.54 11.08
N PRO A 276 -20.25 -23.43 11.72
CA PRO A 276 -20.27 -23.32 13.17
C PRO A 276 -21.46 -24.08 13.83
N GLU A 277 -22.52 -24.36 13.07
CA GLU A 277 -23.75 -24.93 13.61
C GLU A 277 -23.54 -26.30 14.33
N PRO A 278 -22.77 -27.28 13.77
CA PRO A 278 -22.51 -28.54 14.46
C PRO A 278 -21.75 -28.37 15.78
N LEU A 279 -20.76 -27.43 15.79
CA LEU A 279 -20.01 -27.13 17.00
C LEU A 279 -20.90 -26.45 18.06
N ILE A 280 -21.75 -25.53 17.65
CA ILE A 280 -22.68 -24.84 18.54
C ILE A 280 -23.64 -25.86 19.20
N ALA A 281 -24.15 -26.83 18.43
CA ALA A 281 -25.00 -27.89 18.96
C ALA A 281 -24.25 -28.80 19.97
N GLU A 282 -22.98 -29.18 19.70
CA GLU A 282 -22.14 -29.94 20.61
C GLU A 282 -21.89 -29.17 21.91
N LEU A 283 -21.58 -27.88 21.83
CA LEU A 283 -21.33 -27.03 22.98
C LEU A 283 -22.58 -26.81 23.83
N ALA A 284 -23.73 -26.61 23.19
CA ALA A 284 -25.01 -26.49 23.89
C ALA A 284 -25.37 -27.80 24.64
N ALA A 285 -25.16 -28.96 24.00
CA ALA A 285 -25.35 -30.27 24.63
C ALA A 285 -24.38 -30.49 25.83
N ALA A 286 -23.22 -29.85 25.82
CA ALA A 286 -22.25 -29.86 26.92
C ALA A 286 -22.57 -28.83 28.02
N GLY A 287 -23.70 -28.13 27.94
CA GLY A 287 -24.17 -27.13 28.91
C GLY A 287 -23.58 -25.73 28.76
N ALA A 288 -22.87 -25.48 27.66
CA ALA A 288 -22.32 -24.14 27.40
C ALA A 288 -23.39 -23.20 26.82
N THR A 289 -23.29 -21.92 27.19
CA THR A 289 -24.15 -20.85 26.69
C THR A 289 -23.43 -20.09 25.57
N LEU A 290 -24.05 -19.98 24.38
CA LEU A 290 -23.51 -19.23 23.26
C LEU A 290 -23.54 -17.72 23.57
N VAL A 291 -22.38 -17.07 23.48
CA VAL A 291 -22.22 -15.62 23.66
C VAL A 291 -22.22 -14.89 22.32
N SER A 292 -21.41 -15.37 21.35
CA SER A 292 -21.35 -14.79 20.02
C SER A 292 -20.83 -15.78 18.99
N VAL A 293 -21.22 -15.54 17.73
CA VAL A 293 -20.63 -16.20 16.55
C VAL A 293 -20.20 -15.10 15.59
N THR A 294 -18.90 -15.02 15.34
CA THR A 294 -18.31 -14.03 14.43
C THR A 294 -17.64 -14.74 13.29
N PRO A 295 -18.01 -14.49 12.03
CA PRO A 295 -17.29 -15.03 10.89
C PRO A 295 -15.83 -14.52 10.93
N LEU A 296 -14.86 -15.42 10.93
CA LEU A 296 -13.46 -15.09 10.74
C LEU A 296 -13.26 -14.76 9.27
N ARG A 297 -13.09 -13.49 8.98
CA ARG A 297 -12.66 -13.03 7.65
C ARG A 297 -11.16 -12.98 7.66
N THR A 298 -10.55 -13.56 6.63
CA THR A 298 -9.12 -13.34 6.40
C THR A 298 -8.89 -11.84 6.25
N THR A 299 -8.09 -11.28 7.10
CA THR A 299 -7.70 -9.87 7.01
C THR A 299 -6.61 -9.67 5.95
N LEU A 300 -6.42 -8.46 5.48
CA LEU A 300 -5.28 -8.14 4.63
C LEU A 300 -3.95 -8.44 5.35
N GLU A 301 -3.93 -8.35 6.68
CA GLU A 301 -2.78 -8.70 7.51
C GLU A 301 -2.44 -10.19 7.42
N ASP A 302 -3.43 -11.07 7.48
CA ASP A 302 -3.25 -12.52 7.34
C ASP A 302 -2.69 -12.87 5.95
N VAL A 303 -3.25 -12.25 4.91
CA VAL A 303 -2.76 -12.39 3.52
C VAL A 303 -1.32 -11.91 3.42
N PHE A 304 -1.02 -10.77 4.00
CA PHE A 304 0.31 -10.17 4.00
C PHE A 304 1.32 -11.06 4.71
N MET A 305 1.01 -11.54 5.91
CA MET A 305 1.88 -12.42 6.70
C MET A 305 2.12 -13.76 5.99
N SER A 306 1.07 -14.36 5.43
CA SER A 306 1.18 -15.59 4.62
C SER A 306 2.05 -15.39 3.39
N ALA A 307 1.87 -14.28 2.67
CA ALA A 307 2.66 -13.94 1.49
C ALA A 307 4.14 -13.72 1.82
N LEU A 308 4.43 -13.04 2.93
CA LEU A 308 5.81 -12.84 3.42
C LEU A 308 6.47 -14.15 3.83
N SER A 309 5.77 -15.04 4.54
CA SER A 309 6.30 -16.37 4.95
C SER A 309 6.66 -17.21 3.74
N LYS A 310 5.77 -17.32 2.76
CA LYS A 310 6.03 -18.02 1.49
C LYS A 310 7.21 -17.43 0.70
N ALA A 311 7.36 -16.10 0.69
CA ALA A 311 8.48 -15.43 0.04
C ALA A 311 9.81 -15.69 0.78
N LYS A 312 9.78 -15.86 2.10
CA LYS A 312 10.94 -16.23 2.91
C LYS A 312 11.38 -17.67 2.63
N GLU A 313 10.46 -18.61 2.63
CA GLU A 313 10.73 -20.04 2.34
C GLU A 313 11.31 -20.25 0.93
N ARG A 314 10.80 -19.51 -0.07
CA ARG A 314 11.36 -19.55 -1.44
C ARG A 314 12.78 -18.98 -1.54
N ALA A 315 13.14 -18.04 -0.69
CA ALA A 315 14.48 -17.44 -0.67
C ALA A 315 15.50 -18.32 0.11
N ASP A 316 15.04 -19.06 1.10
CA ASP A 316 15.86 -19.90 1.98
C ASP A 316 15.89 -21.38 1.50
N GLY A 317 15.16 -21.73 0.43
CA GLY A 317 15.18 -23.06 -0.19
C GLY A 317 16.57 -23.41 -0.76
N PRO A 318 16.98 -24.70 -0.80
CA PRO A 318 18.31 -25.10 -1.20
C PRO A 318 18.62 -24.62 -2.63
N ILE A 319 19.72 -23.88 -2.75
CA ILE A 319 20.31 -23.53 -4.04
C ILE A 319 20.67 -24.85 -4.73
N GLY A 320 19.86 -25.28 -5.69
CA GLY A 320 20.15 -26.45 -6.49
C GLY A 320 21.53 -26.30 -7.20
N PRO A 321 22.31 -27.37 -7.37
CA PRO A 321 23.65 -27.28 -7.88
C PRO A 321 23.63 -26.75 -9.32
N GLU A 322 24.11 -25.52 -9.51
CA GLU A 322 24.35 -24.92 -10.81
C GLU A 322 25.29 -25.81 -11.60
N ARG A 323 24.84 -26.19 -12.78
CA ARG A 323 25.53 -27.02 -13.76
C ARG A 323 26.92 -26.46 -14.08
N SER A 324 27.94 -26.97 -13.42
CA SER A 324 29.31 -26.95 -13.92
C SER A 324 29.41 -27.99 -15.06
N ARG A 325 29.13 -27.59 -16.29
CA ARG A 325 29.54 -28.31 -17.52
C ARG A 325 29.50 -27.34 -18.67
N ARG A 326 30.69 -26.84 -19.05
CA ARG A 326 31.35 -26.97 -20.34
C ARG A 326 32.41 -25.88 -20.52
N ALA A 327 33.63 -26.26 -20.24
CA ALA A 327 34.79 -25.79 -20.96
C ALA A 327 35.62 -27.04 -21.26
N SER A 328 35.52 -27.50 -22.45
CA SER A 328 36.51 -28.36 -23.15
C SER A 328 36.63 -27.83 -24.57
#